data_c4974a56ebf7b34969a5734238a99149
#
_entry.id   c4974a56ebf7b34969a5734238a99149
#
_cell.length_a   1.000
_cell.length_b   1.000
_cell.length_c   1.000
_cell.angle_alpha   90.00
_cell.angle_beta   90.00
_cell.angle_gamma   90.00
#
_symmetry.space_group_name_H-M   'P 1'
#
loop_
_entity.id
_entity.type
_entity.pdbx_description
1 polymer ?
#
loop_
_entity_poly.entity_id
_entity_poly.type
_entity_poly.pdbx_seq_one_letter_code
_entity_poly.pdbx_strand_id
1 'polypeptide(L)'
;PHPVRRVMIPKDNGKERPLGIPTIEDRLIQQCILQVMEPICEAKFHKHSYGFRPNRNTHHAISRFRFLAFTVKLEYVVDIDIKGFFDNVDHSKLLKQIWSLGIHDKNLLCVISKLLKAPIQGEGVPSKGTPQGGILSPLLSNIVLNELDWWISNQWETFPSKFPYRWDGDRCTALKKTKLKEMYLVRYADDFKIFCRNKKDAKRVKIAVEKWLMERLHLETSPEKSKITNLCRHYSEFLGFKIKLEERAKQNVIISHMSDKAKKKVTDKLRKALWDARGNEDKARNLNMKIRGMHNYYCVATRVSKDFWEIYFHLLKTLKHITRSHGKIGPPLSEFQKRRYGNYHGRRYLIGTVVIDPIYAVTFTIPYGFKQETCNYTEEGRQLIHKRLTHLEVIFRYLAEHPLQHESIELNDNRISRVSAQRGK
;
A
#
# COMPACT_ATOMS: atom_id res chain seq x y z
N PRO A 1 24.18 -17.28 7.93
CA PRO A 1 22.89 -17.56 7.29
C PRO A 1 23.01 -18.75 6.35
N HIS A 2 21.96 -19.51 6.21
CA HIS A 2 21.85 -20.63 5.28
C HIS A 2 21.56 -20.12 3.85
N PRO A 3 21.80 -20.96 2.83
CA PRO A 3 21.46 -20.61 1.44
C PRO A 3 19.97 -20.33 1.27
N VAL A 4 19.65 -19.23 0.59
CA VAL A 4 18.28 -18.79 0.30
C VAL A 4 17.73 -19.59 -0.88
N ARG A 5 16.55 -20.21 -0.71
CA ARG A 5 15.87 -20.95 -1.79
C ARG A 5 15.25 -19.97 -2.80
N ARG A 6 15.61 -20.11 -4.07
CA ARG A 6 15.03 -19.30 -5.15
C ARG A 6 13.71 -19.92 -5.63
N VAL A 7 12.67 -19.07 -5.72
CA VAL A 7 11.38 -19.43 -6.30
C VAL A 7 10.96 -18.35 -7.30
N MET A 8 10.62 -18.77 -8.51
CA MET A 8 10.16 -17.85 -9.55
C MET A 8 8.64 -17.69 -9.46
N ILE A 9 8.14 -16.47 -9.33
CA ILE A 9 6.72 -16.16 -9.30
C ILE A 9 6.33 -15.40 -10.57
N PRO A 10 5.32 -15.86 -11.35
CA PRO A 10 4.91 -15.19 -12.56
C PRO A 10 4.32 -13.80 -12.26
N LYS A 11 4.76 -12.80 -13.03
CA LYS A 11 4.18 -11.44 -13.03
C LYS A 11 3.03 -11.37 -14.04
N ASP A 12 2.13 -10.41 -13.84
CA ASP A 12 0.99 -10.17 -14.74
C ASP A 12 1.39 -9.85 -16.20
N ASN A 13 2.66 -9.54 -16.47
CA ASN A 13 3.21 -9.21 -17.79
C ASN A 13 3.99 -10.37 -18.45
N GLY A 14 3.83 -11.60 -17.96
CA GLY A 14 4.53 -12.78 -18.46
C GLY A 14 6.00 -12.91 -18.03
N LYS A 15 6.56 -11.89 -17.36
CA LYS A 15 7.89 -11.99 -16.74
C LYS A 15 7.81 -12.66 -15.39
N GLU A 16 8.90 -13.22 -14.92
CA GLU A 16 8.98 -13.82 -13.59
C GLU A 16 9.59 -12.84 -12.57
N ARG A 17 9.23 -13.04 -11.31
CA ARG A 17 9.84 -12.35 -10.17
C ARG A 17 10.62 -13.38 -9.36
N PRO A 18 11.94 -13.23 -9.22
CA PRO A 18 12.71 -14.09 -8.36
C PRO A 18 12.39 -13.77 -6.90
N LEU A 19 11.89 -14.75 -6.16
CA LEU A 19 11.67 -14.66 -4.72
C LEU A 19 12.75 -15.47 -4.01
N GLY A 20 13.38 -14.89 -3.00
CA GLY A 20 14.34 -15.57 -2.13
C GLY A 20 13.69 -15.93 -0.81
N ILE A 21 13.58 -17.22 -0.51
CA ILE A 21 12.97 -17.70 0.74
C ILE A 21 14.08 -18.16 1.69
N PRO A 22 14.38 -17.39 2.76
CA PRO A 22 15.30 -17.81 3.81
C PRO A 22 14.76 -19.00 4.60
N THR A 23 15.63 -19.72 5.30
CA THR A 23 15.23 -20.77 6.25
C THR A 23 14.39 -20.21 7.40
N ILE A 24 13.70 -21.07 8.13
CA ILE A 24 12.89 -20.66 9.29
C ILE A 24 13.78 -20.02 10.37
N GLU A 25 14.96 -20.59 10.61
CA GLU A 25 15.95 -20.05 11.57
C GLU A 25 16.39 -18.63 11.18
N ASP A 26 16.80 -18.44 9.92
CA ASP A 26 17.20 -17.11 9.43
C ASP A 26 16.03 -16.10 9.48
N ARG A 27 14.80 -16.56 9.23
CA ARG A 27 13.61 -15.71 9.36
C ARG A 27 13.35 -15.32 10.80
N LEU A 28 13.55 -16.22 11.77
CA LEU A 28 13.44 -15.90 13.18
C LEU A 28 14.45 -14.83 13.60
N ILE A 29 15.72 -14.99 13.19
CA ILE A 29 16.76 -13.99 13.44
C ILE A 29 16.40 -12.64 12.80
N GLN A 30 15.93 -12.65 11.55
CA GLN A 30 15.46 -11.44 10.88
C GLN A 30 14.31 -10.78 11.63
N GLN A 31 13.38 -11.55 12.20
CA GLN A 31 12.28 -11.02 13.00
C GLN A 31 12.75 -10.38 14.31
N CYS A 32 13.72 -10.98 15.01
CA CYS A 32 14.32 -10.38 16.19
C CYS A 32 15.00 -9.04 15.87
N ILE A 33 15.78 -9.00 14.78
CA ILE A 33 16.42 -7.77 14.30
C ILE A 33 15.37 -6.72 13.94
N LEU A 34 14.30 -7.10 13.23
CA LEU A 34 13.21 -6.21 12.87
C LEU A 34 12.58 -5.56 14.10
N GLN A 35 12.25 -6.33 15.13
CA GLN A 35 11.61 -5.83 16.35
C GLN A 35 12.45 -4.76 17.07
N VAL A 36 13.78 -4.88 17.03
CA VAL A 36 14.70 -3.92 17.64
C VAL A 36 14.91 -2.69 16.76
N MET A 37 15.07 -2.88 15.45
CA MET A 37 15.38 -1.77 14.53
C MET A 37 14.16 -0.95 14.13
N GLU A 38 12.98 -1.56 14.03
CA GLU A 38 11.79 -0.89 13.51
C GLU A 38 11.42 0.36 14.29
N PRO A 39 11.35 0.38 15.64
CA PRO A 39 11.04 1.60 16.40
C PRO A 39 12.05 2.73 16.17
N ILE A 40 13.34 2.39 16.07
CA ILE A 40 14.41 3.36 15.83
C ILE A 40 14.24 3.98 14.43
N CYS A 41 14.00 3.14 13.43
CA CYS A 41 13.81 3.56 12.05
C CYS A 41 12.53 4.37 11.86
N GLU A 42 11.41 3.94 12.48
CA GLU A 42 10.12 4.63 12.40
C GLU A 42 10.21 6.08 12.91
N ALA A 43 10.99 6.34 13.97
CA ALA A 43 11.24 7.67 14.48
C ALA A 43 11.99 8.59 13.51
N LYS A 44 12.71 8.02 12.53
CA LYS A 44 13.54 8.74 11.55
C LYS A 44 12.94 8.79 10.15
N PHE A 45 11.96 7.95 9.85
CA PHE A 45 11.36 7.88 8.53
C PHE A 45 10.50 9.11 8.22
N HIS A 46 10.59 9.56 6.99
CA HIS A 46 9.80 10.67 6.50
C HIS A 46 8.28 10.40 6.61
N LYS A 47 7.52 11.41 7.01
CA LYS A 47 6.06 11.32 7.29
C LYS A 47 5.22 10.85 6.10
N HIS A 48 5.65 11.09 4.86
CA HIS A 48 4.91 10.77 3.64
C HIS A 48 5.41 9.53 2.90
N SER A 49 6.11 8.66 3.60
CA SER A 49 6.37 7.28 3.21
C SER A 49 5.38 6.34 3.92
N TYR A 50 4.69 5.49 3.16
CA TYR A 50 3.55 4.71 3.67
C TYR A 50 3.70 3.19 3.52
N GLY A 51 4.46 2.71 2.53
CA GLY A 51 4.61 1.27 2.28
C GLY A 51 5.45 0.55 3.33
N PHE A 52 5.03 -0.64 3.72
CA PHE A 52 5.74 -1.51 4.66
C PHE A 52 6.00 -0.89 6.04
N ARG A 53 5.16 0.03 6.47
CA ARG A 53 5.28 0.70 7.76
C ARG A 53 4.08 0.41 8.65
N PRO A 54 4.28 0.30 9.98
CA PRO A 54 3.20 0.04 10.93
C PRO A 54 2.09 1.10 10.85
N ASN A 55 0.84 0.66 11.02
CA ASN A 55 -0.37 1.51 11.03
C ASN A 55 -0.62 2.31 9.75
N ARG A 56 0.21 2.17 8.71
CA ARG A 56 0.06 2.84 7.42
C ARG A 56 -0.49 1.88 6.38
N ASN A 57 -1.25 2.42 5.43
CA ASN A 57 -1.87 1.63 4.37
C ASN A 57 -1.95 2.43 3.06
N THR A 58 -2.43 1.79 2.01
CA THR A 58 -2.61 2.39 0.69
C THR A 58 -3.57 3.58 0.71
N HIS A 59 -4.63 3.55 1.53
CA HIS A 59 -5.59 4.65 1.63
C HIS A 59 -4.96 5.93 2.16
N HIS A 60 -3.99 5.84 3.08
CA HIS A 60 -3.24 7.00 3.57
C HIS A 60 -2.41 7.65 2.44
N ALA A 61 -1.77 6.85 1.60
CA ALA A 61 -1.04 7.35 0.43
C ALA A 61 -1.98 8.00 -0.59
N ILE A 62 -3.15 7.39 -0.87
CA ILE A 62 -4.18 7.97 -1.74
C ILE A 62 -4.75 9.26 -1.13
N SER A 63 -4.95 9.32 0.19
CA SER A 63 -5.36 10.56 0.88
C SER A 63 -4.36 11.69 0.68
N ARG A 64 -3.05 11.39 0.81
CA ARG A 64 -1.99 12.37 0.55
C ARG A 64 -1.98 12.82 -0.91
N PHE A 65 -2.11 11.89 -1.86
CA PHE A 65 -2.25 12.21 -3.29
C PHE A 65 -3.41 13.19 -3.51
N ARG A 66 -4.58 12.88 -2.96
CA ARG A 66 -5.78 13.73 -3.07
C ARG A 66 -5.54 15.12 -2.47
N PHE A 67 -4.93 15.21 -1.31
CA PHE A 67 -4.59 16.47 -0.66
C PHE A 67 -3.69 17.33 -1.56
N LEU A 68 -2.64 16.77 -2.12
CA LEU A 68 -1.71 17.51 -2.99
C LEU A 68 -2.37 17.98 -4.30
N ALA A 69 -3.17 17.12 -4.93
CA ALA A 69 -3.82 17.44 -6.19
C ALA A 69 -4.99 18.43 -6.01
N PHE A 70 -5.83 18.24 -4.98
CA PHE A 70 -7.07 19.00 -4.81
C PHE A 70 -6.90 20.22 -3.91
N THR A 71 -6.29 20.07 -2.72
CA THR A 71 -6.19 21.16 -1.73
C THR A 71 -5.01 22.08 -2.05
N VAL A 72 -3.83 21.50 -2.34
CA VAL A 72 -2.63 22.28 -2.70
C VAL A 72 -2.68 22.74 -4.17
N LYS A 73 -3.53 22.13 -4.98
CA LYS A 73 -3.76 22.43 -6.41
C LYS A 73 -2.49 22.23 -7.25
N LEU A 74 -1.84 21.07 -7.08
CA LEU A 74 -0.69 20.67 -7.89
C LEU A 74 -1.14 19.77 -9.03
N GLU A 75 -0.88 20.19 -10.26
CA GLU A 75 -1.41 19.54 -11.46
C GLU A 75 -0.45 18.58 -12.13
N TYR A 76 0.86 18.72 -11.86
CA TYR A 76 1.87 17.89 -12.49
C TYR A 76 2.42 16.85 -11.51
N VAL A 77 2.41 15.61 -11.95
CA VAL A 77 2.94 14.47 -11.20
C VAL A 77 4.12 13.90 -11.97
N VAL A 78 5.24 13.77 -11.30
CA VAL A 78 6.43 13.08 -11.79
C VAL A 78 6.39 11.67 -11.23
N ASP A 79 6.21 10.69 -12.11
CA ASP A 79 6.28 9.26 -11.82
C ASP A 79 7.70 8.78 -12.15
N ILE A 80 8.38 8.15 -11.19
CA ILE A 80 9.70 7.56 -11.40
C ILE A 80 9.65 6.11 -10.96
N ASP A 81 10.03 5.20 -11.87
CA ASP A 81 10.14 3.77 -11.62
C ASP A 81 11.61 3.39 -11.49
N ILE A 82 11.99 2.83 -10.36
CA ILE A 82 13.36 2.35 -10.12
C ILE A 82 13.48 0.94 -10.70
N LYS A 83 14.49 0.76 -11.56
CA LYS A 83 14.72 -0.51 -12.25
C LYS A 83 15.22 -1.58 -11.25
N GLY A 84 14.39 -2.61 -11.02
CA GLY A 84 14.78 -3.73 -10.16
C GLY A 84 15.25 -3.31 -8.77
N PHE A 85 14.53 -2.41 -8.10
CA PHE A 85 14.95 -1.78 -6.86
C PHE A 85 15.54 -2.76 -5.84
N PHE A 86 14.80 -3.82 -5.47
CA PHE A 86 15.25 -4.80 -4.47
C PHE A 86 16.53 -5.55 -4.88
N ASP A 87 16.74 -5.76 -6.17
CA ASP A 87 17.88 -6.50 -6.70
C ASP A 87 19.14 -5.63 -6.86
N ASN A 88 18.99 -4.29 -6.75
CA ASN A 88 20.07 -3.33 -7.00
C ASN A 88 20.49 -2.52 -5.78
N VAL A 89 20.00 -2.83 -4.58
CA VAL A 89 20.41 -2.14 -3.35
C VAL A 89 21.90 -2.38 -3.06
N ASP A 90 22.68 -1.32 -2.97
CA ASP A 90 24.10 -1.39 -2.58
C ASP A 90 24.24 -1.71 -1.09
N HIS A 91 24.89 -2.83 -0.76
CA HIS A 91 25.08 -3.30 0.62
C HIS A 91 25.88 -2.33 1.46
N SER A 92 26.97 -1.78 0.89
CA SER A 92 27.86 -0.87 1.61
C SER A 92 27.16 0.46 1.93
N LYS A 93 26.40 0.97 0.97
CA LYS A 93 25.58 2.19 1.15
C LYS A 93 24.50 1.97 2.20
N LEU A 94 23.79 0.85 2.14
CA LEU A 94 22.74 0.50 3.11
C LEU A 94 23.29 0.42 4.54
N LEU A 95 24.43 -0.24 4.75
CA LEU A 95 25.06 -0.34 6.08
C LEU A 95 25.48 1.05 6.62
N LYS A 96 26.00 1.94 5.76
CA LYS A 96 26.29 3.33 6.12
C LYS A 96 25.03 4.11 6.49
N GLN A 97 23.92 3.86 5.79
CA GLN A 97 22.64 4.49 6.07
C GLN A 97 22.06 4.01 7.43
N ILE A 98 22.17 2.71 7.74
CA ILE A 98 21.78 2.17 9.06
C ILE A 98 22.60 2.84 10.18
N TRP A 99 23.93 2.97 9.97
CA TRP A 99 24.79 3.69 10.89
C TRP A 99 24.35 5.13 11.10
N SER A 100 24.04 5.86 10.01
CA SER A 100 23.62 7.27 10.09
C SER A 100 22.24 7.48 10.73
N LEU A 101 21.42 6.43 10.80
CA LEU A 101 20.16 6.45 11.57
C LEU A 101 20.37 6.32 13.10
N GLY A 102 21.63 6.12 13.54
CA GLY A 102 21.98 6.00 14.97
C GLY A 102 22.14 4.56 15.46
N ILE A 103 22.16 3.58 14.57
CA ILE A 103 22.37 2.16 14.92
C ILE A 103 23.86 1.86 14.76
N HIS A 104 24.63 2.05 15.85
CA HIS A 104 26.09 2.00 15.83
C HIS A 104 26.67 0.65 16.33
N ASP A 105 25.84 -0.37 16.51
CA ASP A 105 26.30 -1.71 16.88
C ASP A 105 26.97 -2.42 15.71
N LYS A 106 28.28 -2.56 15.77
CA LYS A 106 29.11 -3.22 14.74
C LYS A 106 28.77 -4.70 14.58
N ASN A 107 28.41 -5.40 15.67
CA ASN A 107 28.03 -6.82 15.62
C ASN A 107 26.72 -6.99 14.86
N LEU A 108 25.72 -6.16 15.17
CA LEU A 108 24.46 -6.16 14.45
C LEU A 108 24.65 -5.87 12.95
N LEU A 109 25.45 -4.86 12.62
CA LEU A 109 25.76 -4.54 11.21
C LEU A 109 26.50 -5.69 10.50
N CYS A 110 27.38 -6.41 11.21
CA CYS A 110 28.04 -7.60 10.68
C CYS A 110 27.01 -8.71 10.40
N VAL A 111 26.04 -8.95 11.30
CA VAL A 111 24.97 -9.93 11.10
C VAL A 111 24.10 -9.53 9.90
N ILE A 112 23.68 -8.26 9.78
CA ILE A 112 22.91 -7.76 8.64
C ILE A 112 23.70 -7.94 7.34
N SER A 113 24.99 -7.61 7.34
CA SER A 113 25.87 -7.82 6.17
C SER A 113 25.92 -9.29 5.75
N LYS A 114 26.03 -10.23 6.71
CA LYS A 114 26.00 -11.67 6.43
C LYS A 114 24.64 -12.11 5.85
N LEU A 115 23.53 -11.59 6.37
CA LEU A 115 22.18 -11.88 5.86
C LEU A 115 21.99 -11.36 4.42
N LEU A 116 22.52 -10.17 4.10
CA LEU A 116 22.48 -9.60 2.74
C LEU A 116 23.33 -10.41 1.76
N LYS A 117 24.44 -11.00 2.22
CA LYS A 117 25.36 -11.84 1.44
C LYS A 117 25.04 -13.34 1.54
N ALA A 118 23.88 -13.72 2.08
CA ALA A 118 23.48 -15.11 2.13
C ALA A 118 23.47 -15.73 0.73
N PRO A 119 24.13 -16.88 0.50
CA PRO A 119 24.19 -17.51 -0.81
C PRO A 119 22.78 -17.81 -1.34
N ILE A 120 22.57 -17.60 -2.63
CA ILE A 120 21.32 -17.94 -3.30
C ILE A 120 21.54 -19.27 -4.01
N GLN A 121 20.65 -20.24 -3.79
CA GLN A 121 20.76 -21.55 -4.41
C GLN A 121 20.84 -21.43 -5.94
N GLY A 122 21.92 -21.95 -6.54
CA GLY A 122 22.17 -21.91 -7.97
C GLY A 122 22.75 -20.61 -8.52
N GLU A 123 22.87 -19.55 -7.71
CA GLU A 123 23.36 -18.24 -8.16
C GLU A 123 24.63 -17.75 -7.41
N GLY A 124 24.94 -18.35 -6.25
CA GLY A 124 26.08 -17.97 -5.43
C GLY A 124 25.81 -16.79 -4.49
N VAL A 125 26.88 -16.08 -4.10
CA VAL A 125 26.78 -14.96 -3.13
C VAL A 125 26.46 -13.66 -3.86
N PRO A 126 25.35 -12.97 -3.52
CA PRO A 126 24.98 -11.71 -4.17
C PRO A 126 25.91 -10.58 -3.76
N SER A 127 26.35 -9.76 -4.72
CA SER A 127 27.16 -8.55 -4.47
C SER A 127 26.32 -7.34 -4.08
N LYS A 128 25.01 -7.35 -4.42
CA LYS A 128 24.04 -6.29 -4.17
C LYS A 128 22.64 -6.88 -4.05
N GLY A 129 21.69 -6.07 -3.63
CA GLY A 129 20.30 -6.45 -3.51
C GLY A 129 19.90 -6.93 -2.12
N THR A 130 18.59 -6.97 -1.89
CA THR A 130 17.97 -7.54 -0.70
C THR A 130 17.06 -8.68 -1.11
N PRO A 131 17.09 -9.85 -0.43
CA PRO A 131 16.29 -10.99 -0.86
C PRO A 131 14.79 -10.66 -0.79
N GLN A 132 14.11 -10.72 -1.96
CA GLN A 132 12.65 -10.54 -2.02
C GLN A 132 11.96 -11.73 -1.37
N GLY A 133 11.45 -11.54 -0.14
CA GLY A 133 10.84 -12.59 0.69
C GLY A 133 11.48 -12.71 2.08
N GLY A 134 12.58 -12.03 2.32
CA GLY A 134 13.13 -11.84 3.68
C GLY A 134 12.24 -10.94 4.52
N ILE A 135 12.13 -11.22 5.82
CA ILE A 135 11.31 -10.43 6.76
C ILE A 135 11.88 -9.02 6.94
N LEU A 136 13.19 -8.89 6.94
CA LEU A 136 13.89 -7.62 7.13
C LEU A 136 13.90 -6.74 5.86
N SER A 137 13.75 -7.32 4.68
CA SER A 137 13.89 -6.61 3.40
C SER A 137 12.98 -5.39 3.24
N PRO A 138 11.69 -5.39 3.68
CA PRO A 138 10.84 -4.21 3.64
C PRO A 138 11.37 -3.03 4.47
N LEU A 139 11.89 -3.30 5.67
CA LEU A 139 12.51 -2.26 6.51
C LEU A 139 13.76 -1.69 5.84
N LEU A 140 14.65 -2.57 5.36
CA LEU A 140 15.88 -2.17 4.68
C LEU A 140 15.59 -1.33 3.43
N SER A 141 14.56 -1.67 2.67
CA SER A 141 14.14 -0.90 1.50
C SER A 141 13.68 0.51 1.88
N ASN A 142 12.97 0.65 2.99
CA ASN A 142 12.58 1.95 3.51
C ASN A 142 13.76 2.77 4.01
N ILE A 143 14.77 2.14 4.62
CA ILE A 143 16.01 2.82 5.04
C ILE A 143 16.73 3.40 3.82
N VAL A 144 16.88 2.62 2.74
CA VAL A 144 17.54 3.09 1.51
C VAL A 144 16.85 4.33 0.93
N LEU A 145 15.52 4.30 0.80
CA LEU A 145 14.77 5.38 0.18
C LEU A 145 14.46 6.54 1.13
N ASN A 146 14.66 6.40 2.44
CA ASN A 146 14.44 7.48 3.39
C ASN A 146 15.35 8.69 3.12
N GLU A 147 16.57 8.46 2.65
CA GLU A 147 17.50 9.54 2.26
C GLU A 147 16.93 10.36 1.08
N LEU A 148 16.30 9.68 0.11
CA LEU A 148 15.59 10.35 -0.99
C LEU A 148 14.38 11.14 -0.50
N ASP A 149 13.58 10.55 0.41
CA ASP A 149 12.39 11.20 0.95
C ASP A 149 12.73 12.52 1.62
N TRP A 150 13.75 12.52 2.47
CA TRP A 150 14.24 13.74 3.14
C TRP A 150 14.90 14.71 2.19
N TRP A 151 15.66 14.24 1.21
CA TRP A 151 16.27 15.10 0.21
C TRP A 151 15.20 15.87 -0.58
N ILE A 152 14.15 15.18 -1.07
CA ILE A 152 13.03 15.83 -1.79
C ILE A 152 12.30 16.83 -0.86
N SER A 153 11.98 16.41 0.36
CA SER A 153 11.25 17.24 1.31
C SER A 153 12.02 18.51 1.68
N ASN A 154 13.34 18.39 1.86
CA ASN A 154 14.22 19.51 2.19
C ASN A 154 14.38 20.53 1.05
N GLN A 155 13.99 20.20 -0.18
CA GLN A 155 13.96 21.19 -1.27
C GLN A 155 12.78 22.15 -1.16
N TRP A 156 11.72 21.78 -0.42
CA TRP A 156 10.52 22.61 -0.31
C TRP A 156 9.75 22.41 1.01
N GLU A 157 9.21 21.21 1.26
CA GLU A 157 8.23 20.97 2.34
C GLU A 157 8.83 21.18 3.73
N THR A 158 10.07 20.77 3.93
CA THR A 158 10.83 20.95 5.19
C THR A 158 12.02 21.88 5.01
N PHE A 159 12.02 22.72 3.97
CA PHE A 159 13.09 23.70 3.74
C PHE A 159 13.21 24.61 4.95
N PRO A 160 14.42 24.75 5.55
CA PRO A 160 14.62 25.59 6.74
C PRO A 160 14.39 27.06 6.40
N SER A 161 13.48 27.71 7.09
CA SER A 161 13.25 29.15 6.98
C SER A 161 13.91 29.89 8.15
N LYS A 162 14.50 31.06 7.89
CA LYS A 162 15.07 31.89 8.94
C LYS A 162 14.01 32.42 9.91
N PHE A 163 12.76 32.60 9.41
CA PHE A 163 11.64 33.07 10.21
C PHE A 163 10.80 31.89 10.70
N PRO A 164 10.46 31.80 12.00
CA PRO A 164 9.61 30.73 12.54
C PRO A 164 8.14 31.05 12.23
N TYR A 165 7.64 30.57 11.08
CA TYR A 165 6.23 30.69 10.73
C TYR A 165 5.36 29.81 11.63
N ARG A 166 4.28 30.40 12.18
CA ARG A 166 3.30 29.65 12.97
C ARG A 166 2.52 28.63 12.12
N TRP A 167 2.26 28.97 10.87
CA TRP A 167 1.48 28.15 9.95
C TRP A 167 2.30 27.77 8.72
N ASP A 168 2.21 26.51 8.33
CA ASP A 168 2.86 26.00 7.11
C ASP A 168 2.41 26.74 5.83
N GLY A 169 1.17 27.24 5.81
CA GLY A 169 0.64 28.05 4.70
C GLY A 169 1.40 29.34 4.47
N ASP A 170 1.74 30.06 5.55
CA ASP A 170 2.48 31.33 5.48
C ASP A 170 3.91 31.09 5.03
N ARG A 171 4.55 30.04 5.56
CA ARG A 171 5.87 29.59 5.11
C ARG A 171 5.86 29.24 3.63
N CYS A 172 4.89 28.46 3.15
CA CYS A 172 4.75 28.13 1.73
C CYS A 172 4.55 29.39 0.87
N THR A 173 3.78 30.37 1.35
CA THR A 173 3.57 31.63 0.65
C THR A 173 4.86 32.45 0.53
N ALA A 174 5.68 32.46 1.58
CA ALA A 174 7.01 33.11 1.55
C ALA A 174 7.96 32.36 0.59
N LEU A 175 8.00 31.05 0.63
CA LEU A 175 8.83 30.21 -0.26
C LEU A 175 8.47 30.41 -1.74
N LYS A 176 7.20 30.64 -2.09
CA LYS A 176 6.76 30.91 -3.47
C LYS A 176 7.37 32.18 -4.06
N LYS A 177 7.79 33.13 -3.21
CA LYS A 177 8.48 34.36 -3.64
C LYS A 177 9.97 34.11 -3.93
N THR A 178 10.50 32.92 -3.66
CA THR A 178 11.90 32.56 -3.89
C THR A 178 12.09 31.85 -5.24
N LYS A 179 13.35 31.49 -5.57
CA LYS A 179 13.70 30.69 -6.74
C LYS A 179 13.53 29.17 -6.51
N LEU A 180 13.12 28.74 -5.30
CA LEU A 180 12.89 27.35 -4.98
C LEU A 180 11.77 26.74 -5.84
N LYS A 181 11.81 25.43 -6.01
CA LYS A 181 10.81 24.71 -6.80
C LYS A 181 9.83 24.00 -5.86
N GLU A 182 8.56 24.34 -6.00
CA GLU A 182 7.50 23.72 -5.20
C GLU A 182 7.38 22.24 -5.59
N MET A 183 7.68 21.37 -4.64
CA MET A 183 7.60 19.91 -4.82
C MET A 183 7.21 19.21 -3.53
N TYR A 184 6.42 18.15 -3.66
CA TYR A 184 5.95 17.34 -2.54
C TYR A 184 5.99 15.87 -2.91
N LEU A 185 6.33 15.03 -1.94
CA LEU A 185 6.45 13.59 -2.11
C LEU A 185 5.21 12.86 -1.57
N VAL A 186 4.86 11.75 -2.23
CA VAL A 186 4.10 10.65 -1.66
C VAL A 186 4.75 9.34 -2.13
N ARG A 187 5.13 8.47 -1.17
CA ARG A 187 5.80 7.19 -1.47
C ARG A 187 5.10 6.01 -0.82
N TYR A 188 4.98 4.94 -1.56
CA TYR A 188 4.55 3.63 -1.07
C TYR A 188 5.54 2.56 -1.53
N ALA A 189 6.45 2.15 -0.66
CA ALA A 189 7.60 1.29 -0.97
C ALA A 189 8.50 1.93 -2.06
N ASP A 190 8.69 1.28 -3.20
CA ASP A 190 9.43 1.74 -4.38
C ASP A 190 8.58 2.57 -5.36
N ASP A 191 7.24 2.57 -5.21
CA ASP A 191 6.33 3.41 -6.03
C ASP A 191 6.18 4.78 -5.38
N PHE A 192 6.74 5.82 -5.99
CA PHE A 192 6.64 7.17 -5.48
C PHE A 192 6.28 8.20 -6.56
N LYS A 193 5.66 9.26 -6.09
CA LYS A 193 5.18 10.36 -6.92
C LYS A 193 5.63 11.70 -6.35
N ILE A 194 6.09 12.58 -7.23
CA ILE A 194 6.47 13.93 -6.85
C ILE A 194 5.52 14.91 -7.54
N PHE A 195 4.87 15.73 -6.74
CA PHE A 195 3.91 16.71 -7.21
C PHE A 195 4.58 18.06 -7.44
N CYS A 196 4.31 18.68 -8.58
CA CYS A 196 4.82 19.97 -8.97
C CYS A 196 3.70 20.87 -9.48
N ARG A 197 3.89 22.20 -9.40
CA ARG A 197 2.89 23.16 -9.84
C ARG A 197 2.83 23.30 -11.36
N ASN A 198 3.96 23.26 -12.05
CA ASN A 198 4.04 23.49 -13.48
C ASN A 198 4.95 22.48 -14.19
N LYS A 199 4.79 22.39 -15.52
CA LYS A 199 5.52 21.44 -16.37
C LYS A 199 7.03 21.67 -16.38
N LYS A 200 7.47 22.93 -16.31
CA LYS A 200 8.90 23.31 -16.37
C LYS A 200 9.62 22.79 -15.12
N ASP A 201 9.03 23.00 -13.94
CA ASP A 201 9.59 22.51 -12.69
C ASP A 201 9.52 20.98 -12.59
N ALA A 202 8.42 20.35 -13.05
CA ALA A 202 8.31 18.90 -13.10
C ALA A 202 9.43 18.26 -13.95
N LYS A 203 9.80 18.85 -15.10
CA LYS A 203 10.92 18.38 -15.91
C LYS A 203 12.26 18.49 -15.18
N ARG A 204 12.50 19.63 -14.51
CA ARG A 204 13.74 19.82 -13.73
C ARG A 204 13.84 18.88 -12.54
N VAL A 205 12.73 18.69 -11.83
CA VAL A 205 12.64 17.76 -10.70
C VAL A 205 12.90 16.32 -11.16
N LYS A 206 12.32 15.90 -12.29
CA LYS A 206 12.57 14.56 -12.84
C LYS A 206 14.06 14.32 -13.07
N ILE A 207 14.72 15.22 -13.80
CA ILE A 207 16.16 15.12 -14.09
C ILE A 207 17.00 15.10 -12.80
N ALA A 208 16.66 15.98 -11.85
CA ALA A 208 17.41 16.08 -10.59
C ALA A 208 17.27 14.80 -9.74
N VAL A 209 16.07 14.20 -9.68
CA VAL A 209 15.83 12.98 -8.93
C VAL A 209 16.51 11.77 -9.61
N GLU A 210 16.41 11.64 -10.93
CA GLU A 210 17.08 10.57 -11.68
C GLU A 210 18.61 10.63 -11.48
N LYS A 211 19.18 11.82 -11.56
CA LYS A 211 20.61 12.05 -11.30
C LYS A 211 20.99 11.72 -9.85
N TRP A 212 20.19 12.18 -8.90
CA TRP A 212 20.40 11.92 -7.47
C TRP A 212 20.36 10.43 -7.13
N LEU A 213 19.36 9.68 -7.68
CA LEU A 213 19.25 8.23 -7.49
C LEU A 213 20.51 7.50 -8.00
N MET A 214 21.00 7.89 -9.17
CA MET A 214 22.19 7.29 -9.76
C MET A 214 23.47 7.62 -8.96
N GLU A 215 23.69 8.89 -8.66
CA GLU A 215 24.93 9.34 -7.99
C GLU A 215 24.97 8.98 -6.51
N ARG A 216 23.82 8.98 -5.83
CA ARG A 216 23.76 8.81 -4.38
C ARG A 216 23.44 7.40 -3.93
N LEU A 217 22.56 6.71 -4.65
CA LEU A 217 22.12 5.36 -4.30
C LEU A 217 22.57 4.28 -5.29
N HIS A 218 23.21 4.65 -6.40
CA HIS A 218 23.59 3.75 -7.50
C HIS A 218 22.39 3.00 -8.09
N LEU A 219 21.22 3.66 -8.13
CA LEU A 219 19.96 3.10 -8.61
C LEU A 219 19.59 3.70 -9.97
N GLU A 220 19.42 2.84 -10.96
CA GLU A 220 18.95 3.23 -12.28
C GLU A 220 17.41 3.40 -12.29
N THR A 221 16.93 4.36 -13.06
CA THR A 221 15.50 4.53 -13.33
C THR A 221 15.11 3.87 -14.65
N SER A 222 13.83 3.53 -14.79
CA SER A 222 13.24 2.99 -16.02
C SER A 222 12.70 4.14 -16.88
N PRO A 223 13.38 4.56 -17.95
CA PRO A 223 12.91 5.69 -18.78
C PRO A 223 11.53 5.46 -19.39
N GLU A 224 11.24 4.21 -19.78
CA GLU A 224 9.96 3.81 -20.38
C GLU A 224 8.78 3.98 -19.44
N LYS A 225 8.98 3.83 -18.14
CA LYS A 225 7.95 3.92 -17.12
C LYS A 225 7.94 5.25 -16.39
N SER A 226 9.08 5.95 -16.39
CA SER A 226 9.22 7.26 -15.74
C SER A 226 8.63 8.37 -16.63
N LYS A 227 7.57 9.01 -16.16
CA LYS A 227 6.81 9.99 -16.94
C LYS A 227 6.37 11.21 -16.12
N ILE A 228 6.02 12.27 -16.81
CA ILE A 228 5.37 13.45 -16.23
C ILE A 228 3.93 13.50 -16.71
N THR A 229 3.00 13.47 -15.78
CA THR A 229 1.56 13.46 -16.04
C THR A 229 0.94 14.80 -15.64
N ASN A 230 0.20 15.45 -16.55
CA ASN A 230 -0.70 16.54 -16.18
C ASN A 230 -2.05 15.95 -15.79
N LEU A 231 -2.43 16.10 -14.53
CA LEU A 231 -3.65 15.53 -13.96
C LEU A 231 -4.94 16.11 -14.57
N CYS A 232 -4.92 17.33 -15.11
CA CYS A 232 -6.08 17.91 -15.78
C CYS A 232 -6.35 17.28 -17.16
N ARG A 233 -5.34 16.63 -17.76
CA ARG A 233 -5.45 16.04 -19.10
C ARG A 233 -5.44 14.52 -19.08
N HIS A 234 -4.60 13.92 -18.23
CA HIS A 234 -4.34 12.47 -18.20
C HIS A 234 -4.49 11.89 -16.80
N TYR A 235 -4.83 10.61 -16.75
CA TYR A 235 -4.81 9.87 -15.50
C TYR A 235 -3.37 9.55 -15.09
N SER A 236 -3.05 9.76 -13.80
CA SER A 236 -1.89 9.16 -13.14
C SER A 236 -2.35 7.88 -12.42
N GLU A 237 -1.61 6.80 -12.61
CA GLU A 237 -1.86 5.54 -11.92
C GLU A 237 -1.04 5.45 -10.65
N PHE A 238 -1.67 5.06 -9.55
CA PHE A 238 -1.02 4.86 -8.25
C PHE A 238 -1.77 3.79 -7.45
N LEU A 239 -1.07 2.75 -7.00
CA LEU A 239 -1.59 1.70 -6.13
C LEU A 239 -2.90 1.04 -6.64
N GLY A 240 -3.02 0.81 -7.93
CA GLY A 240 -4.19 0.21 -8.55
C GLY A 240 -5.36 1.17 -8.79
N PHE A 241 -5.16 2.46 -8.54
CA PHE A 241 -6.09 3.54 -8.88
C PHE A 241 -5.57 4.36 -10.06
N LYS A 242 -6.47 4.89 -10.88
CA LYS A 242 -6.19 5.95 -11.86
C LYS A 242 -6.92 7.22 -11.45
N ILE A 243 -6.17 8.31 -11.33
CA ILE A 243 -6.62 9.57 -10.72
C ILE A 243 -6.34 10.72 -11.66
N LYS A 244 -7.34 11.60 -11.87
CA LYS A 244 -7.20 12.86 -12.62
C LYS A 244 -7.97 13.98 -11.95
N LEU A 245 -7.72 15.21 -12.37
CA LEU A 245 -8.53 16.38 -12.10
C LEU A 245 -9.48 16.64 -13.26
N GLU A 246 -10.72 16.97 -12.96
CA GLU A 246 -11.72 17.36 -13.93
C GLU A 246 -12.34 18.69 -13.50
N GLU A 247 -12.42 19.64 -14.41
CA GLU A 247 -13.04 20.91 -14.13
C GLU A 247 -14.57 20.76 -14.09
N ARG A 248 -15.19 21.16 -12.97
CA ARG A 248 -16.63 21.22 -12.78
C ARG A 248 -17.00 22.54 -12.10
N ALA A 249 -17.94 23.26 -12.67
CA ALA A 249 -18.39 24.53 -12.12
C ALA A 249 -17.22 25.47 -11.72
N LYS A 250 -16.23 25.61 -12.60
CA LYS A 250 -15.01 26.43 -12.41
C LYS A 250 -14.08 25.98 -11.26
N GLN A 251 -14.24 24.74 -10.79
CA GLN A 251 -13.36 24.14 -9.81
C GLN A 251 -12.86 22.77 -10.26
N ASN A 252 -11.59 22.49 -10.00
CA ASN A 252 -11.06 21.15 -10.24
C ASN A 252 -11.55 20.18 -9.16
N VAL A 253 -12.17 19.07 -9.57
CA VAL A 253 -12.56 17.96 -8.70
C VAL A 253 -11.73 16.72 -9.03
N ILE A 254 -11.50 15.88 -8.02
CA ILE A 254 -10.81 14.62 -8.24
C ILE A 254 -11.78 13.58 -8.76
N ILE A 255 -11.43 12.99 -9.89
CA ILE A 255 -12.05 11.80 -10.43
C ILE A 255 -11.05 10.66 -10.32
N SER A 256 -11.46 9.60 -9.65
CA SER A 256 -10.64 8.40 -9.52
C SER A 256 -11.45 7.14 -9.78
N HIS A 257 -10.81 6.21 -10.46
CA HIS A 257 -11.30 4.89 -10.82
C HIS A 257 -10.32 3.82 -10.34
N MET A 258 -10.75 2.59 -10.33
CA MET A 258 -9.81 1.46 -10.40
C MET A 258 -9.02 1.54 -11.70
N SER A 259 -7.72 1.22 -11.67
CA SER A 259 -6.95 1.10 -12.92
C SER A 259 -7.50 -0.04 -13.78
N ASP A 260 -7.33 0.03 -15.11
CA ASP A 260 -7.90 -0.97 -16.01
C ASP A 260 -7.30 -2.37 -15.74
N LYS A 261 -6.01 -2.41 -15.42
CA LYS A 261 -5.32 -3.61 -14.96
C LYS A 261 -5.92 -4.17 -13.67
N ALA A 262 -6.24 -3.31 -12.71
CA ALA A 262 -6.86 -3.71 -11.45
C ALA A 262 -8.28 -4.25 -11.67
N LYS A 263 -9.10 -3.59 -12.52
CA LYS A 263 -10.44 -4.08 -12.88
C LYS A 263 -10.39 -5.47 -13.50
N LYS A 264 -9.49 -5.69 -14.47
CA LYS A 264 -9.29 -7.01 -15.09
C LYS A 264 -8.93 -8.06 -14.04
N LYS A 265 -7.92 -7.78 -13.21
CA LYS A 265 -7.45 -8.69 -12.16
C LYS A 265 -8.55 -9.04 -11.14
N VAL A 266 -9.35 -8.08 -10.73
CA VAL A 266 -10.51 -8.28 -9.84
C VAL A 266 -11.55 -9.15 -10.52
N THR A 267 -11.89 -8.86 -11.78
CA THR A 267 -12.86 -9.65 -12.56
C THR A 267 -12.43 -11.10 -12.68
N ASP A 268 -11.16 -11.36 -13.03
CA ASP A 268 -10.64 -12.72 -13.21
C ASP A 268 -10.58 -13.49 -11.89
N LYS A 269 -10.16 -12.82 -10.79
CA LYS A 269 -10.17 -13.41 -9.44
C LYS A 269 -11.58 -13.77 -8.97
N LEU A 270 -12.56 -12.90 -9.20
CA LEU A 270 -13.95 -13.16 -8.83
C LEU A 270 -14.56 -14.26 -9.71
N ARG A 271 -14.26 -14.28 -11.01
CA ARG A 271 -14.70 -15.34 -11.92
C ARG A 271 -14.20 -16.71 -11.46
N LYS A 272 -12.91 -16.82 -11.16
CA LYS A 272 -12.32 -18.05 -10.62
C LYS A 272 -13.00 -18.43 -9.30
N ALA A 273 -13.13 -17.50 -8.36
CA ALA A 273 -13.75 -17.75 -7.06
C ALA A 273 -15.22 -18.18 -7.17
N LEU A 274 -15.98 -17.68 -8.15
CA LEU A 274 -17.35 -18.13 -8.46
C LEU A 274 -17.36 -19.57 -8.92
N TRP A 275 -16.49 -19.96 -9.85
CA TRP A 275 -16.37 -21.34 -10.30
C TRP A 275 -15.95 -22.28 -9.16
N ASP A 276 -14.98 -21.88 -8.35
CA ASP A 276 -14.54 -22.67 -7.19
C ASP A 276 -15.68 -22.86 -6.16
N ALA A 277 -16.60 -21.90 -6.06
CA ALA A 277 -17.72 -21.93 -5.12
C ALA A 277 -18.94 -22.72 -5.60
N ARG A 278 -18.96 -23.23 -6.85
CA ARG A 278 -20.07 -23.98 -7.41
C ARG A 278 -20.39 -25.21 -6.55
N GLY A 279 -21.61 -25.24 -5.97
CA GLY A 279 -22.07 -26.35 -5.11
C GLY A 279 -21.34 -26.48 -3.77
N ASN A 280 -20.52 -25.49 -3.36
CA ASN A 280 -19.77 -25.55 -2.12
C ASN A 280 -19.96 -24.26 -1.30
N GLU A 281 -20.63 -24.38 -0.16
CA GLU A 281 -20.98 -23.24 0.71
C GLU A 281 -19.76 -22.59 1.38
N ASP A 282 -18.73 -23.36 1.78
CA ASP A 282 -17.54 -22.78 2.41
C ASP A 282 -16.76 -21.92 1.43
N LYS A 283 -16.64 -22.40 0.19
CA LYS A 283 -16.06 -21.60 -0.89
C LYS A 283 -16.94 -20.39 -1.24
N ALA A 284 -18.27 -20.48 -1.09
CA ALA A 284 -19.17 -19.34 -1.24
C ALA A 284 -18.97 -18.29 -0.12
N ARG A 285 -18.76 -18.72 1.13
CA ARG A 285 -18.37 -17.82 2.24
C ARG A 285 -17.01 -17.15 1.95
N ASN A 286 -16.03 -17.90 1.43
CA ASN A 286 -14.73 -17.37 1.00
C ASN A 286 -14.86 -16.36 -0.16
N LEU A 287 -15.78 -16.59 -1.11
CA LEU A 287 -16.10 -15.63 -2.17
C LEU A 287 -16.61 -14.30 -1.58
N ASN A 288 -17.52 -14.35 -0.60
CA ASN A 288 -18.00 -13.16 0.09
C ASN A 288 -16.86 -12.39 0.78
N MET A 289 -15.94 -13.10 1.44
CA MET A 289 -14.75 -12.45 2.04
C MET A 289 -13.88 -11.76 0.97
N LYS A 290 -13.69 -12.38 -0.20
CA LYS A 290 -12.95 -11.76 -1.32
C LYS A 290 -13.67 -10.52 -1.85
N ILE A 291 -14.99 -10.54 -2.04
CA ILE A 291 -15.79 -9.39 -2.46
C ILE A 291 -15.62 -8.25 -1.47
N ARG A 292 -15.79 -8.51 -0.16
CA ARG A 292 -15.61 -7.53 0.91
C ARG A 292 -14.21 -6.93 0.93
N GLY A 293 -13.18 -7.76 0.80
CA GLY A 293 -11.78 -7.30 0.73
C GLY A 293 -11.54 -6.35 -0.44
N MET A 294 -12.11 -6.64 -1.60
CA MET A 294 -12.03 -5.77 -2.78
C MET A 294 -12.82 -4.46 -2.58
N HIS A 295 -14.04 -4.52 -2.01
CA HIS A 295 -14.80 -3.33 -1.66
C HIS A 295 -14.02 -2.45 -0.68
N ASN A 296 -13.46 -3.03 0.38
CA ASN A 296 -12.68 -2.29 1.37
C ASN A 296 -11.45 -1.63 0.77
N TYR A 297 -10.77 -2.28 -0.18
CA TYR A 297 -9.58 -1.71 -0.82
C TYR A 297 -9.94 -0.56 -1.77
N TYR A 298 -10.97 -0.75 -2.62
CA TYR A 298 -11.27 0.20 -3.69
C TYR A 298 -12.33 1.25 -3.34
N CYS A 299 -12.95 1.20 -2.15
CA CYS A 299 -13.99 2.16 -1.73
C CYS A 299 -13.54 3.63 -1.76
N VAL A 300 -12.23 3.90 -1.79
CA VAL A 300 -11.68 5.26 -1.86
C VAL A 300 -11.59 5.84 -3.28
N ALA A 301 -11.97 5.08 -4.31
CA ALA A 301 -12.12 5.62 -5.67
C ALA A 301 -13.47 6.35 -5.81
N THR A 302 -13.46 7.58 -6.30
CA THR A 302 -14.69 8.40 -6.41
C THR A 302 -15.74 7.79 -7.33
N ARG A 303 -15.34 6.93 -8.25
CA ARG A 303 -16.22 6.23 -9.20
C ARG A 303 -16.29 4.72 -8.99
N VAL A 304 -16.03 4.28 -7.77
CA VAL A 304 -15.97 2.85 -7.40
C VAL A 304 -17.25 2.10 -7.76
N SER A 305 -18.43 2.69 -7.53
CA SER A 305 -19.72 2.05 -7.86
C SER A 305 -19.83 1.77 -9.37
N LYS A 306 -19.36 2.69 -10.23
CA LYS A 306 -19.34 2.48 -11.68
C LYS A 306 -18.37 1.36 -12.07
N ASP A 307 -17.18 1.33 -11.47
CA ASP A 307 -16.16 0.32 -11.76
C ASP A 307 -16.64 -1.08 -11.36
N PHE A 308 -17.25 -1.23 -10.19
CA PHE A 308 -17.81 -2.51 -9.74
C PHE A 308 -19.08 -2.90 -10.48
N TRP A 309 -19.86 -1.94 -11.01
CA TRP A 309 -20.95 -2.22 -11.93
C TRP A 309 -20.44 -2.85 -13.23
N GLU A 310 -19.37 -2.32 -13.82
CA GLU A 310 -18.71 -2.90 -15.00
C GLU A 310 -18.21 -4.32 -14.73
N ILE A 311 -17.55 -4.54 -13.57
CA ILE A 311 -17.10 -5.89 -13.14
C ILE A 311 -18.28 -6.85 -13.00
N TYR A 312 -19.36 -6.42 -12.33
CA TYR A 312 -20.58 -7.23 -12.18
C TYR A 312 -21.16 -7.62 -13.54
N PHE A 313 -21.25 -6.67 -14.47
CA PHE A 313 -21.78 -6.93 -15.80
C PHE A 313 -20.96 -8.01 -16.53
N HIS A 314 -19.63 -7.96 -16.45
CA HIS A 314 -18.75 -8.98 -17.01
C HIS A 314 -18.86 -10.37 -16.32
N LEU A 315 -19.34 -10.40 -15.10
CA LEU A 315 -19.55 -11.64 -14.32
C LEU A 315 -20.99 -12.17 -14.39
N LEU A 316 -21.94 -11.40 -14.94
CA LEU A 316 -23.35 -11.69 -14.88
C LEU A 316 -23.73 -13.06 -15.45
N LYS A 317 -23.13 -13.47 -16.60
CA LYS A 317 -23.35 -14.79 -17.19
C LYS A 317 -22.85 -15.91 -16.26
N THR A 318 -21.68 -15.75 -15.69
CA THR A 318 -21.10 -16.72 -14.74
C THR A 318 -21.94 -16.80 -13.47
N LEU A 319 -22.37 -15.65 -12.91
CA LEU A 319 -23.26 -15.61 -11.76
C LEU A 319 -24.56 -16.40 -12.02
N LYS A 320 -25.26 -16.11 -13.12
CA LYS A 320 -26.51 -16.79 -13.48
C LYS A 320 -26.34 -18.28 -13.69
N HIS A 321 -25.19 -18.72 -14.17
CA HIS A 321 -24.90 -20.15 -14.42
C HIS A 321 -24.59 -20.91 -13.12
N ILE A 322 -23.87 -20.29 -12.18
CA ILE A 322 -23.39 -20.95 -10.96
C ILE A 322 -24.40 -20.84 -9.82
N THR A 323 -25.19 -19.76 -9.77
CA THR A 323 -26.07 -19.46 -8.65
C THR A 323 -27.53 -19.69 -9.02
N ARG A 324 -28.34 -20.04 -8.03
CA ARG A 324 -29.80 -19.95 -8.15
C ARG A 324 -30.21 -18.50 -7.87
N SER A 325 -30.92 -17.90 -8.80
CA SER A 325 -31.43 -16.54 -8.65
C SER A 325 -32.86 -16.57 -8.06
N HIS A 326 -33.05 -16.01 -6.87
CA HIS A 326 -34.35 -15.85 -6.24
C HIS A 326 -34.92 -14.44 -6.43
N GLY A 327 -34.83 -13.85 -7.59
CA GLY A 327 -35.44 -12.54 -7.88
C GLY A 327 -35.03 -11.42 -6.91
N LYS A 328 -35.92 -10.45 -6.73
CA LYS A 328 -35.75 -9.34 -5.76
C LYS A 328 -36.09 -9.74 -4.32
N ILE A 329 -36.91 -10.79 -4.16
CA ILE A 329 -37.38 -11.35 -2.88
C ILE A 329 -36.52 -12.58 -2.60
N GLY A 330 -35.27 -12.41 -2.35
CA GLY A 330 -34.41 -13.51 -1.91
C GLY A 330 -34.46 -13.72 -0.41
N PRO A 331 -33.81 -14.77 0.13
CA PRO A 331 -33.75 -14.99 1.56
C PRO A 331 -33.21 -13.77 2.30
N PRO A 332 -33.55 -13.60 3.58
CA PRO A 332 -33.13 -12.45 4.34
C PRO A 332 -31.60 -12.36 4.37
N LEU A 333 -31.08 -11.16 4.22
CA LEU A 333 -29.65 -10.90 4.42
C LEU A 333 -29.29 -11.20 5.88
N SER A 334 -28.12 -11.72 6.13
CA SER A 334 -27.57 -11.83 7.48
C SER A 334 -27.47 -10.44 8.13
N GLU A 335 -27.46 -10.37 9.46
CA GLU A 335 -27.33 -9.09 10.18
C GLU A 335 -26.11 -8.30 9.73
N PHE A 336 -24.98 -8.98 9.47
CA PHE A 336 -23.80 -8.35 8.91
C PHE A 336 -24.05 -7.76 7.51
N GLN A 337 -24.72 -8.52 6.63
CA GLN A 337 -25.05 -8.05 5.29
C GLN A 337 -26.07 -6.90 5.32
N LYS A 338 -27.03 -6.93 6.23
CA LYS A 338 -27.98 -5.82 6.42
C LYS A 338 -27.27 -4.54 6.84
N ARG A 339 -26.36 -4.60 7.80
CA ARG A 339 -25.57 -3.43 8.21
C ARG A 339 -24.73 -2.87 7.08
N ARG A 340 -24.15 -3.73 6.26
CA ARG A 340 -23.24 -3.33 5.18
C ARG A 340 -23.95 -2.92 3.91
N TYR A 341 -25.01 -3.61 3.54
CA TYR A 341 -25.71 -3.49 2.27
C TYR A 341 -27.20 -3.20 2.42
N GLY A 342 -27.63 -2.65 3.56
CA GLY A 342 -29.05 -2.46 3.89
C GLY A 342 -29.87 -1.72 2.84
N ASN A 343 -29.24 -0.82 2.08
CA ASN A 343 -29.86 -0.08 0.97
C ASN A 343 -29.79 -0.83 -0.37
N TYR A 344 -29.36 -2.10 -0.38
CA TYR A 344 -29.29 -2.88 -1.60
C TYR A 344 -30.64 -3.51 -1.94
N HIS A 345 -31.25 -3.05 -3.01
CA HIS A 345 -32.53 -3.54 -3.54
C HIS A 345 -32.41 -4.37 -4.80
N GLY A 346 -31.16 -4.78 -5.17
CA GLY A 346 -30.90 -5.57 -6.37
C GLY A 346 -31.16 -7.06 -6.19
N ARG A 347 -30.97 -7.79 -7.28
CA ARG A 347 -31.14 -9.25 -7.31
C ARG A 347 -30.13 -9.94 -6.38
N ARG A 348 -30.62 -10.90 -5.58
CA ARG A 348 -29.81 -11.73 -4.70
C ARG A 348 -29.45 -13.04 -5.39
N TYR A 349 -28.22 -13.49 -5.18
CA TYR A 349 -27.69 -14.74 -5.72
C TYR A 349 -27.32 -15.68 -4.58
N LEU A 350 -27.60 -16.97 -4.73
CA LEU A 350 -27.33 -17.99 -3.72
C LEU A 350 -26.48 -19.13 -4.26
N ILE A 351 -25.63 -19.64 -3.40
CA ILE A 351 -24.95 -20.93 -3.59
C ILE A 351 -25.28 -21.78 -2.35
N GLY A 352 -26.09 -22.83 -2.52
CA GLY A 352 -26.69 -23.51 -1.38
C GLY A 352 -27.56 -22.56 -0.57
N THR A 353 -27.29 -22.45 0.73
CA THR A 353 -27.94 -21.52 1.66
C THR A 353 -27.24 -20.15 1.75
N VAL A 354 -26.03 -20.01 1.18
CA VAL A 354 -25.20 -18.81 1.31
C VAL A 354 -25.62 -17.73 0.32
N VAL A 355 -26.04 -16.57 0.83
CA VAL A 355 -26.31 -15.38 0.03
C VAL A 355 -24.98 -14.75 -0.37
N ILE A 356 -24.78 -14.58 -1.68
CA ILE A 356 -23.57 -13.92 -2.22
C ILE A 356 -23.68 -12.42 -2.02
N ASP A 357 -22.61 -11.82 -1.51
CA ASP A 357 -22.53 -10.37 -1.35
C ASP A 357 -22.66 -9.65 -2.70
N PRO A 358 -23.43 -8.55 -2.76
CA PRO A 358 -23.67 -7.85 -4.02
C PRO A 358 -22.39 -7.18 -4.52
N ILE A 359 -21.88 -7.64 -5.67
CA ILE A 359 -20.59 -7.23 -6.22
C ILE A 359 -20.50 -5.72 -6.45
N TYR A 360 -21.58 -5.08 -6.89
CA TYR A 360 -21.57 -3.64 -7.21
C TYR A 360 -22.08 -2.73 -6.08
N ALA A 361 -22.48 -3.29 -4.93
CA ALA A 361 -22.97 -2.50 -3.81
C ALA A 361 -21.82 -1.95 -2.95
N VAL A 362 -20.99 -1.13 -3.57
CA VAL A 362 -19.90 -0.43 -2.89
C VAL A 362 -20.06 1.08 -3.06
N THR A 363 -19.90 1.82 -1.97
CA THR A 363 -20.01 3.28 -1.94
C THR A 363 -18.63 3.91 -1.74
N PHE A 364 -18.49 5.11 -2.29
CA PHE A 364 -17.29 5.90 -2.10
C PHE A 364 -17.14 6.31 -0.63
N THR A 365 -15.93 6.12 -0.12
CA THR A 365 -15.54 6.57 1.23
C THR A 365 -14.32 7.49 1.12
N ILE A 366 -14.39 8.66 1.74
CA ILE A 366 -13.26 9.60 1.75
C ILE A 366 -12.09 8.96 2.51
N PRO A 367 -10.91 8.82 1.89
CA PRO A 367 -9.74 8.31 2.60
C PRO A 367 -9.23 9.34 3.61
N TYR A 368 -8.92 8.89 4.81
CA TYR A 368 -8.33 9.73 5.86
C TYR A 368 -6.81 9.79 5.73
N GLY A 369 -6.22 10.94 6.08
CA GLY A 369 -4.79 11.10 6.25
C GLY A 369 -4.26 10.30 7.45
N PHE A 370 -2.99 9.94 7.40
CA PHE A 370 -2.34 9.29 8.53
C PHE A 370 -2.05 10.34 9.62
N LYS A 371 -2.40 10.03 10.86
CA LYS A 371 -2.06 10.82 12.04
C LYS A 371 -0.72 10.37 12.57
N GLN A 372 0.27 11.26 12.58
CA GLN A 372 1.66 10.93 12.97
C GLN A 372 1.76 10.44 14.42
N GLU A 373 0.86 10.88 15.29
CA GLU A 373 0.78 10.47 16.68
C GLU A 373 0.38 8.99 16.85
N THR A 374 -0.17 8.36 15.79
CA THR A 374 -0.54 6.94 15.81
C THR A 374 0.73 6.09 15.70
N CYS A 375 1.26 5.67 16.84
CA CYS A 375 2.54 4.95 16.94
C CYS A 375 2.41 3.76 17.89
N ASN A 376 2.96 2.60 17.50
CA ASN A 376 2.97 1.40 18.36
C ASN A 376 3.99 1.50 19.51
N TYR A 377 4.95 2.42 19.40
CA TYR A 377 6.14 2.46 20.25
C TYR A 377 6.06 3.52 21.34
N THR A 378 5.06 4.40 21.32
CA THR A 378 4.78 5.40 22.37
C THR A 378 3.49 5.04 23.08
N GLU A 379 3.38 5.43 24.36
CA GLU A 379 2.18 5.18 25.16
C GLU A 379 0.97 5.93 24.58
N GLU A 380 1.12 7.20 24.27
CA GLU A 380 0.09 8.05 23.67
C GLU A 380 -0.37 7.48 22.33
N GLY A 381 0.57 7.00 21.50
CA GLY A 381 0.26 6.37 20.21
C GLY A 381 -0.54 5.09 20.38
N ARG A 382 -0.18 4.23 21.34
CA ARG A 382 -0.94 3.01 21.67
C ARG A 382 -2.34 3.36 22.15
N GLN A 383 -2.48 4.35 23.04
CA GLN A 383 -3.79 4.80 23.53
C GLN A 383 -4.67 5.28 22.37
N LEU A 384 -4.13 6.03 21.38
CA LEU A 384 -4.87 6.44 20.19
C LEU A 384 -5.34 5.26 19.32
N ILE A 385 -4.52 4.20 19.24
CA ILE A 385 -4.88 2.96 18.55
C ILE A 385 -6.01 2.26 19.32
N HIS A 386 -5.83 2.07 20.63
CA HIS A 386 -6.74 1.35 21.51
C HIS A 386 -8.09 2.06 21.69
N LYS A 387 -8.09 3.40 21.80
CA LYS A 387 -9.33 4.19 21.89
C LYS A 387 -10.32 3.92 20.74
N ARG A 388 -9.83 3.47 19.60
CA ARG A 388 -10.66 3.08 18.45
C ARG A 388 -11.08 1.62 18.46
N LEU A 389 -10.56 0.83 19.41
CA LEU A 389 -10.85 -0.60 19.57
C LEU A 389 -11.89 -0.89 20.68
N THR A 390 -12.38 0.13 21.38
CA THR A 390 -13.30 -0.02 22.54
C THR A 390 -14.59 -0.80 22.23
N HIS A 391 -15.00 -0.88 20.98
CA HIS A 391 -16.15 -1.70 20.58
C HIS A 391 -15.78 -3.14 20.15
N LEU A 392 -14.50 -3.51 20.26
CA LEU A 392 -13.98 -4.79 19.78
C LEU A 392 -13.74 -5.81 20.91
N GLU A 393 -13.86 -5.41 22.18
CA GLU A 393 -13.66 -6.33 23.32
C GLU A 393 -14.49 -7.60 23.19
N VAL A 394 -15.75 -7.46 22.79
CA VAL A 394 -16.65 -8.61 22.58
C VAL A 394 -16.14 -9.51 21.46
N ILE A 395 -15.66 -8.90 20.36
CA ILE A 395 -15.12 -9.67 19.22
C ILE A 395 -13.80 -10.34 19.60
N PHE A 396 -12.91 -9.66 20.33
CA PHE A 396 -11.66 -10.24 20.78
C PHE A 396 -11.88 -11.38 21.76
N ARG A 397 -12.79 -11.20 22.72
CA ARG A 397 -13.19 -12.26 23.66
C ARG A 397 -13.76 -13.45 22.88
N TYR A 398 -14.68 -13.21 21.96
CA TYR A 398 -15.23 -14.28 21.13
C TYR A 398 -14.15 -15.02 20.33
N LEU A 399 -13.20 -14.32 19.71
CA LEU A 399 -12.11 -14.96 18.94
C LEU A 399 -11.15 -15.77 19.83
N ALA A 400 -10.89 -15.30 21.04
CA ALA A 400 -10.05 -16.00 22.01
C ALA A 400 -10.75 -17.26 22.57
N GLU A 401 -12.05 -17.16 22.84
CA GLU A 401 -12.85 -18.27 23.38
C GLU A 401 -13.25 -19.32 22.31
N HIS A 402 -13.21 -18.93 21.01
CA HIS A 402 -13.57 -19.78 19.90
C HIS A 402 -12.42 -19.91 18.89
N PRO A 403 -11.29 -20.55 19.28
CA PRO A 403 -10.22 -20.86 18.35
C PRO A 403 -10.72 -21.80 17.25
N LEU A 404 -10.20 -21.66 16.04
CA LEU A 404 -10.48 -22.62 14.97
C LEU A 404 -9.85 -23.96 15.35
N GLN A 405 -10.70 -24.96 15.59
CA GLN A 405 -10.24 -26.33 15.80
C GLN A 405 -9.60 -26.83 14.49
N HIS A 406 -8.48 -27.51 14.59
CA HIS A 406 -7.65 -28.00 13.46
C HIS A 406 -6.78 -26.97 12.74
N GLU A 407 -6.69 -25.74 13.22
CA GLU A 407 -5.79 -24.72 12.69
C GLU A 407 -4.65 -24.42 13.67
N SER A 408 -3.54 -23.91 13.14
CA SER A 408 -2.36 -23.59 13.98
C SER A 408 -2.65 -22.47 14.98
N ILE A 409 -1.92 -22.50 16.12
CA ILE A 409 -1.96 -21.43 17.14
C ILE A 409 -1.66 -20.08 16.47
N GLU A 410 -0.67 -20.05 15.57
CA GLU A 410 -0.29 -18.83 14.83
C GLU A 410 -1.43 -18.28 13.97
N LEU A 411 -2.25 -19.14 13.35
CA LEU A 411 -3.39 -18.68 12.56
C LEU A 411 -4.46 -18.07 13.48
N ASN A 412 -4.71 -18.65 14.64
CA ASN A 412 -5.67 -18.15 15.61
C ASN A 412 -5.21 -16.79 16.19
N ASP A 413 -3.94 -16.64 16.55
CA ASP A 413 -3.35 -15.37 16.99
C ASP A 413 -3.38 -14.31 15.87
N ASN A 414 -3.10 -14.71 14.63
CA ASN A 414 -3.20 -13.83 13.47
C ASN A 414 -4.64 -13.36 13.19
N ARG A 415 -5.69 -14.14 13.54
CA ARG A 415 -7.09 -13.69 13.44
C ARG A 415 -7.34 -12.49 14.37
N ILE A 416 -6.89 -12.57 15.62
CA ILE A 416 -7.02 -11.48 16.61
C ILE A 416 -6.25 -10.25 16.13
N SER A 417 -5.00 -10.44 15.71
CA SER A 417 -4.13 -9.36 15.19
C SER A 417 -4.73 -8.70 13.93
N ARG A 418 -5.31 -9.47 13.02
CA ARG A 418 -5.96 -8.93 11.81
C ARG A 418 -7.25 -8.16 12.12
N VAL A 419 -8.06 -8.66 13.04
CA VAL A 419 -9.27 -7.93 13.49
C VAL A 419 -8.86 -6.62 14.16
N SER A 420 -7.80 -6.63 14.97
CA SER A 420 -7.22 -5.43 15.55
C SER A 420 -6.76 -4.44 14.48
N ALA A 421 -5.95 -4.89 13.53
CA ALA A 421 -5.43 -4.06 12.43
C ALA A 421 -6.53 -3.50 11.51
N GLN A 422 -7.59 -4.27 11.29
CA GLN A 422 -8.75 -3.89 10.48
C GLN A 422 -9.82 -3.14 11.28
N ARG A 423 -9.60 -2.90 12.58
CA ARG A 423 -10.53 -2.21 13.50
C ARG A 423 -11.92 -2.87 13.52
N GLY A 424 -11.96 -4.21 13.49
CA GLY A 424 -13.20 -4.98 13.51
C GLY A 424 -14.05 -4.89 12.25
N LYS A 425 -13.48 -4.42 11.15
CA LYS A 425 -14.17 -4.32 9.85
C LYS A 425 -13.98 -5.55 9.00
#